data_36147638855ef9daf16fbb4ba3340d6d
#
_entry.id   36147638855ef9daf16fbb4ba3340d6d
#
_cell.length_a   1.000
_cell.length_b   1.000
_cell.length_c   1.000
_cell.angle_alpha   90.00
_cell.angle_beta   90.00
_cell.angle_gamma   90.00
#
_symmetry.space_group_name_H-M   'P 1'
#
loop_
_entity.id
_entity.type
_entity.pdbx_description
1 polymer ?
#
loop_
_entity_poly.entity_id
_entity_poly.type
_entity_poly.pdbx_seq_one_letter_code
_entity_poly.pdbx_strand_id
1 'polypeptide(L)'
;LLAAIIQKYLNHYSIAQIMQFIDGAVVVVGMYVFGVERALYAIIAVFLVTKVSDGIIEGLKFSKAVYIITDKPDEVAKMVMEDLDRGITGIPAKGMYSGTDKLMLFCVVGKKELVHLKEKIDEIDENAFVIVGDAREVHGEGFIEK
;
A
#
# COMPACT_ATOMS: atom_id res chain seq x y z
N LEU A 1 7.29 -20.63 16.66
CA LEU A 1 6.76 -21.79 17.40
C LEU A 1 6.27 -21.38 18.80
N LEU A 2 7.11 -20.77 19.65
CA LEU A 2 6.74 -20.31 21.02
C LEU A 2 5.55 -19.35 21.02
N ALA A 3 5.55 -18.31 20.16
CA ALA A 3 4.47 -17.36 20.04
C ALA A 3 3.13 -18.02 19.65
N ALA A 4 3.15 -19.04 18.77
CA ALA A 4 1.95 -19.76 18.38
C ALA A 4 1.37 -20.62 19.53
N ILE A 5 2.23 -21.17 20.39
CA ILE A 5 1.81 -21.92 21.59
C ILE A 5 1.17 -20.96 22.59
N ILE A 6 1.77 -19.81 22.83
CA ILE A 6 1.27 -18.78 23.76
C ILE A 6 -0.06 -18.19 23.24
N GLN A 7 -0.21 -17.99 21.93
CA GLN A 7 -1.46 -17.51 21.34
C GLN A 7 -2.65 -18.43 21.61
N LYS A 8 -2.42 -19.74 21.72
CA LYS A 8 -3.48 -20.71 22.07
C LYS A 8 -4.09 -20.45 23.45
N TYR A 9 -3.31 -19.85 24.36
CA TYR A 9 -3.76 -19.48 25.72
C TYR A 9 -4.23 -18.03 25.81
N LEU A 10 -3.71 -17.15 24.91
CA LEU A 10 -4.00 -15.71 24.90
C LEU A 10 -4.67 -15.29 23.60
N ASN A 11 -5.90 -15.77 23.37
CA ASN A 11 -6.67 -15.52 22.14
C ASN A 11 -6.93 -14.05 21.80
N HIS A 12 -6.69 -13.12 22.72
CA HIS A 12 -6.92 -11.69 22.53
C HIS A 12 -5.73 -10.95 21.89
N TYR A 13 -4.56 -11.58 21.80
CA TYR A 13 -3.35 -10.95 21.29
C TYR A 13 -2.96 -11.54 19.92
N SER A 14 -2.53 -10.67 19.00
CA SER A 14 -2.00 -11.14 17.73
C SER A 14 -0.62 -11.81 17.92
N ILE A 15 -0.25 -12.72 17.01
CA ILE A 15 1.07 -13.36 17.02
C ILE A 15 2.19 -12.32 17.06
N ALA A 16 2.03 -11.20 16.32
CA ALA A 16 3.01 -10.12 16.29
C ALA A 16 3.19 -9.44 17.65
N GLN A 17 2.10 -9.20 18.38
CA GLN A 17 2.17 -8.62 19.73
C GLN A 17 2.86 -9.56 20.72
N ILE A 18 2.57 -10.86 20.65
CA ILE A 18 3.23 -11.86 21.50
C ILE A 18 4.73 -11.93 21.20
N MET A 19 5.12 -11.90 19.92
CA MET A 19 6.53 -11.84 19.52
C MET A 19 7.22 -10.59 20.05
N GLN A 20 6.59 -9.43 19.96
CA GLN A 20 7.11 -8.18 20.51
C GLN A 20 7.35 -8.25 22.03
N PHE A 21 6.46 -8.90 22.77
CA PHE A 21 6.64 -9.12 24.22
C PHE A 21 7.82 -10.04 24.51
N ILE A 22 7.97 -11.12 23.74
CA ILE A 22 9.10 -12.05 23.88
C ILE A 22 10.41 -11.34 23.60
N ASP A 23 10.47 -10.59 22.48
CA ASP A 23 11.66 -9.83 22.09
C ASP A 23 12.03 -8.78 23.15
N GLY A 24 11.05 -8.07 23.71
CA GLY A 24 11.24 -7.14 24.81
C GLY A 24 11.82 -7.83 26.06
N ALA A 25 11.30 -9.00 26.43
CA ALA A 25 11.82 -9.78 27.57
C ALA A 25 13.27 -10.23 27.34
N VAL A 26 13.59 -10.68 26.13
CA VAL A 26 14.97 -11.07 25.76
C VAL A 26 15.92 -9.88 25.86
N VAL A 27 15.51 -8.71 25.43
CA VAL A 27 16.32 -7.48 25.52
C VAL A 27 16.58 -7.11 27.00
N VAL A 28 15.57 -7.20 27.88
CA VAL A 28 15.73 -6.92 29.32
C VAL A 28 16.71 -7.90 29.97
N VAL A 29 16.58 -9.19 29.68
CA VAL A 29 17.53 -10.20 30.16
C VAL A 29 18.94 -9.93 29.60
N GLY A 30 19.04 -9.61 28.33
CA GLY A 30 20.31 -9.24 27.67
C GLY A 30 20.97 -8.02 28.31
N MET A 31 20.18 -7.01 28.72
CA MET A 31 20.66 -5.83 29.43
C MET A 31 21.32 -6.21 30.77
N TYR A 32 20.72 -7.14 31.50
CA TYR A 32 21.26 -7.60 32.78
C TYR A 32 22.55 -8.42 32.60
N VAL A 33 22.63 -9.27 31.57
CA VAL A 33 23.76 -10.18 31.37
C VAL A 33 24.96 -9.48 30.66
N PHE A 34 24.68 -8.68 29.66
CA PHE A 34 25.71 -8.08 28.76
C PHE A 34 25.98 -6.61 28.99
N GLY A 35 25.18 -5.96 29.87
CA GLY A 35 25.26 -4.54 30.17
C GLY A 35 24.43 -3.67 29.23
N VAL A 36 24.13 -2.46 29.68
CA VAL A 36 23.22 -1.50 29.04
C VAL A 36 23.71 -1.10 27.64
N GLU A 37 24.99 -0.92 27.45
CA GLU A 37 25.57 -0.46 26.18
C GLU A 37 25.29 -1.46 25.04
N ARG A 38 25.52 -2.75 25.28
CA ARG A 38 25.26 -3.80 24.26
C ARG A 38 23.76 -4.00 24.02
N ALA A 39 22.95 -3.82 25.04
CA ALA A 39 21.50 -3.89 24.90
C ALA A 39 20.94 -2.74 24.03
N LEU A 40 21.50 -1.53 24.14
CA LEU A 40 21.13 -0.41 23.26
C LEU A 40 21.48 -0.68 21.79
N TYR A 41 22.65 -1.24 21.53
CA TYR A 41 23.00 -1.66 20.16
C TYR A 41 22.04 -2.73 19.61
N ALA A 42 21.62 -3.68 20.45
CA ALA A 42 20.65 -4.70 20.05
C ALA A 42 19.30 -4.09 19.69
N ILE A 43 18.80 -3.13 20.47
CA ILE A 43 17.55 -2.42 20.18
C ILE A 43 17.63 -1.69 18.82
N ILE A 44 18.71 -0.97 18.59
CA ILE A 44 18.94 -0.27 17.32
C ILE A 44 18.98 -1.27 16.16
N ALA A 45 19.69 -2.37 16.33
CA ALA A 45 19.82 -3.41 15.31
C ALA A 45 18.43 -4.04 14.97
N VAL A 46 17.64 -4.39 15.98
CA VAL A 46 16.29 -4.93 15.77
C VAL A 46 15.40 -3.91 15.05
N PHE A 47 15.43 -2.66 15.47
CA PHE A 47 14.66 -1.60 14.81
C PHE A 47 15.03 -1.44 13.34
N LEU A 48 16.32 -1.40 13.03
CA LEU A 48 16.81 -1.27 11.65
C LEU A 48 16.45 -2.49 10.80
N VAL A 49 16.65 -3.70 11.32
CA VAL A 49 16.30 -4.94 10.61
C VAL A 49 14.81 -4.99 10.32
N THR A 50 13.97 -4.67 11.30
CA THR A 50 12.51 -4.63 11.11
C THR A 50 12.14 -3.62 10.02
N LYS A 51 12.64 -2.40 10.09
CA LYS A 51 12.37 -1.34 9.10
C LYS A 51 12.81 -1.72 7.68
N VAL A 52 13.98 -2.34 7.55
CA VAL A 52 14.49 -2.81 6.25
C VAL A 52 13.63 -3.97 5.74
N SER A 53 13.31 -4.93 6.60
CA SER A 53 12.48 -6.08 6.23
C SER A 53 11.07 -5.66 5.81
N ASP A 54 10.44 -4.77 6.58
CA ASP A 54 9.14 -4.21 6.22
C ASP A 54 9.22 -3.47 4.87
N GLY A 55 10.25 -2.65 4.67
CA GLY A 55 10.48 -1.94 3.42
C GLY A 55 10.66 -2.85 2.21
N ILE A 56 11.30 -4.02 2.38
CA ILE A 56 11.46 -5.03 1.34
C ILE A 56 10.13 -5.76 1.08
N ILE A 57 9.45 -6.18 2.14
CA ILE A 57 8.19 -6.92 2.05
C ILE A 57 7.07 -6.02 1.49
N GLU A 58 6.97 -4.81 1.99
CA GLU A 58 5.96 -3.84 1.55
C GLU A 58 6.33 -3.18 0.21
N GLY A 59 7.61 -2.91 -0.03
CA GLY A 59 8.07 -2.18 -1.22
C GLY A 59 7.86 -2.91 -2.56
N LEU A 60 7.59 -4.20 -2.55
CA LEU A 60 7.37 -5.00 -3.76
C LEU A 60 5.90 -5.16 -4.15
N LYS A 61 4.94 -4.64 -3.37
CA LYS A 61 3.51 -4.95 -3.55
C LYS A 61 2.55 -3.75 -3.53
N PHE A 62 3.04 -2.52 -3.62
CA PHE A 62 2.12 -1.36 -3.59
C PHE A 62 1.62 -0.99 -4.97
N SER A 63 0.42 -1.45 -5.27
CA SER A 63 -0.42 -0.89 -6.31
C SER A 63 -1.33 0.21 -5.71
N LYS A 64 -1.76 1.12 -6.55
CA LYS A 64 -2.69 2.19 -6.22
C LYS A 64 -3.96 2.01 -7.04
N ALA A 65 -5.08 1.99 -6.35
CA ALA A 65 -6.39 2.10 -6.97
C ALA A 65 -6.68 3.58 -7.20
N VAL A 66 -6.95 3.94 -8.46
CA VAL A 66 -7.19 5.33 -8.85
C VAL A 66 -8.58 5.44 -9.43
N TYR A 67 -9.35 6.38 -8.87
CA TYR A 67 -10.65 6.79 -9.39
C TYR A 67 -10.53 8.18 -9.96
N ILE A 68 -10.96 8.37 -11.19
CA ILE A 68 -10.83 9.63 -11.93
C ILE A 68 -12.22 10.09 -12.37
N ILE A 69 -12.58 11.31 -12.02
CA ILE A 69 -13.79 11.97 -12.46
C ILE A 69 -13.36 13.16 -13.31
N THR A 70 -13.66 13.11 -14.59
CA THR A 70 -13.23 14.11 -15.59
C THR A 70 -14.35 14.39 -16.56
N ASP A 71 -14.29 15.53 -17.22
CA ASP A 71 -15.17 15.87 -18.33
C ASP A 71 -14.66 15.36 -19.69
N LYS A 72 -13.44 14.75 -19.69
CA LYS A 72 -12.79 14.15 -20.88
C LYS A 72 -12.44 12.68 -20.69
N PRO A 73 -13.42 11.80 -20.35
CA PRO A 73 -13.13 10.41 -19.97
C PRO A 73 -12.49 9.59 -21.10
N ASP A 74 -12.84 9.83 -22.35
CA ASP A 74 -12.31 9.07 -23.49
C ASP A 74 -10.83 9.37 -23.73
N GLU A 75 -10.43 10.65 -23.59
CA GLU A 75 -9.03 11.06 -23.74
C GLU A 75 -8.15 10.49 -22.64
N VAL A 76 -8.63 10.56 -21.38
CA VAL A 76 -7.94 9.98 -20.24
C VAL A 76 -7.84 8.45 -20.35
N ALA A 77 -8.93 7.79 -20.76
CA ALA A 77 -8.92 6.34 -20.93
C ALA A 77 -7.91 5.90 -22.02
N LYS A 78 -7.87 6.62 -23.13
CA LYS A 78 -6.93 6.37 -24.22
C LYS A 78 -5.47 6.53 -23.74
N MET A 79 -5.16 7.60 -23.05
CA MET A 79 -3.84 7.85 -22.48
C MET A 79 -3.41 6.73 -21.52
N VAL A 80 -4.29 6.27 -20.61
CA VAL A 80 -3.97 5.18 -19.70
C VAL A 80 -3.67 3.87 -20.41
N MET A 81 -4.41 3.56 -21.47
CA MET A 81 -4.21 2.34 -22.24
C MET A 81 -2.96 2.41 -23.13
N GLU A 82 -2.68 3.56 -23.74
CA GLU A 82 -1.60 3.70 -24.72
C GLU A 82 -0.25 4.04 -24.06
N ASP A 83 -0.22 4.94 -23.07
CA ASP A 83 1.01 5.44 -22.47
C ASP A 83 1.46 4.60 -21.25
N LEU A 84 0.49 4.05 -20.50
CA LEU A 84 0.79 3.30 -19.28
C LEU A 84 0.63 1.78 -19.47
N ASP A 85 0.05 1.33 -20.58
CA ASP A 85 -0.27 -0.08 -20.84
C ASP A 85 -1.06 -0.71 -19.70
N ARG A 86 -2.09 0.00 -19.24
CA ARG A 86 -2.94 -0.41 -18.10
C ARG A 86 -4.41 -0.47 -18.47
N GLY A 87 -5.07 -1.50 -17.94
CA GLY A 87 -6.52 -1.61 -18.06
C GLY A 87 -7.23 -0.47 -17.31
N ILE A 88 -8.29 0.05 -17.88
CA ILE A 88 -9.13 1.08 -17.30
C ILE A 88 -10.61 0.69 -17.46
N THR A 89 -11.40 0.96 -16.42
CA THR A 89 -12.83 0.61 -16.38
C THR A 89 -13.66 1.87 -16.19
N GLY A 90 -14.62 2.09 -17.08
CA GLY A 90 -15.61 3.16 -16.94
C GLY A 90 -16.79 2.71 -16.07
N ILE A 91 -17.08 3.45 -15.02
CA ILE A 91 -18.19 3.22 -14.09
C ILE A 91 -19.20 4.34 -14.27
N PRO A 92 -20.45 4.05 -14.70
CA PRO A 92 -21.50 5.06 -14.79
C PRO A 92 -21.74 5.70 -13.40
N ALA A 93 -21.71 7.01 -13.34
CA ALA A 93 -21.90 7.77 -12.12
C ALA A 93 -22.79 8.99 -12.37
N LYS A 94 -23.33 9.58 -11.31
CA LYS A 94 -24.12 10.81 -11.37
C LYS A 94 -23.56 11.86 -10.44
N GLY A 95 -23.28 13.02 -10.98
CA GLY A 95 -22.90 14.19 -10.19
C GLY A 95 -24.09 14.68 -9.38
N MET A 96 -24.09 14.46 -8.07
CA MET A 96 -25.22 14.80 -7.22
C MET A 96 -25.43 16.32 -7.08
N TYR A 97 -24.37 17.09 -7.20
CA TYR A 97 -24.44 18.54 -7.18
C TYR A 97 -24.89 19.14 -8.51
N SER A 98 -24.32 18.66 -9.61
CA SER A 98 -24.62 19.14 -10.97
C SER A 98 -25.89 18.50 -11.57
N GLY A 99 -26.31 17.33 -11.06
CA GLY A 99 -27.40 16.55 -11.64
C GLY A 99 -27.05 15.82 -12.95
N THR A 100 -25.81 15.97 -13.45
CA THR A 100 -25.37 15.42 -14.73
C THR A 100 -24.86 14.00 -14.60
N ASP A 101 -25.07 13.20 -15.64
CA ASP A 101 -24.46 11.88 -15.76
C ASP A 101 -22.96 12.05 -16.09
N LYS A 102 -22.13 11.27 -15.41
CA LYS A 102 -20.67 11.26 -15.58
C LYS A 102 -20.16 9.84 -15.72
N LEU A 103 -18.97 9.70 -16.27
CA LEU A 103 -18.25 8.44 -16.29
C LEU A 103 -17.07 8.56 -15.31
N MET A 104 -17.09 7.76 -14.25
CA MET A 104 -15.96 7.63 -13.34
C MET A 104 -15.04 6.54 -13.87
N LEU A 105 -13.77 6.88 -14.10
CA LEU A 105 -12.78 5.92 -14.56
C LEU A 105 -12.09 5.29 -13.36
N PHE A 106 -11.85 3.99 -13.44
CA PHE A 106 -11.14 3.22 -12.43
C PHE A 106 -9.98 2.47 -13.08
N CYS A 107 -8.79 2.65 -12.53
CA CYS A 107 -7.61 1.87 -12.91
C CYS A 107 -6.74 1.54 -11.71
N VAL A 108 -5.88 0.55 -11.87
CA VAL A 108 -4.87 0.19 -10.88
C VAL A 108 -3.50 0.38 -11.51
N VAL A 109 -2.63 1.11 -10.81
CA VAL A 109 -1.29 1.47 -11.30
C VAL A 109 -0.23 1.24 -10.24
N GLY A 110 1.01 1.07 -10.63
CA GLY A 110 2.15 1.03 -9.72
C GLY A 110 2.44 2.41 -9.12
N LYS A 111 3.15 2.44 -7.98
CA LYS A 111 3.51 3.70 -7.30
C LYS A 111 4.30 4.66 -8.19
N LYS A 112 5.16 4.13 -9.07
CA LYS A 112 5.95 4.95 -10.00
C LYS A 112 5.10 5.53 -11.14
N GLU A 113 4.16 4.74 -11.64
CA GLU A 113 3.24 5.11 -12.71
C GLU A 113 2.23 6.17 -12.26
N LEU A 114 1.88 6.20 -10.98
CA LEU A 114 0.93 7.16 -10.42
C LEU A 114 1.36 8.61 -10.61
N VAL A 115 2.66 8.90 -10.51
CA VAL A 115 3.17 10.27 -10.71
C VAL A 115 2.91 10.71 -12.14
N HIS A 116 3.31 9.87 -13.10
CA HIS A 116 3.10 10.12 -14.53
C HIS A 116 1.62 10.20 -14.91
N LEU A 117 0.80 9.32 -14.32
CA LEU A 117 -0.66 9.34 -14.51
C LEU A 117 -1.27 10.69 -14.10
N LYS A 118 -0.90 11.22 -12.93
CA LYS A 118 -1.41 12.51 -12.46
C LYS A 118 -0.99 13.66 -13.35
N GLU A 119 0.28 13.72 -13.74
CA GLU A 119 0.78 14.76 -14.65
C GLU A 119 0.01 14.76 -15.97
N LYS A 120 -0.23 13.58 -16.53
CA LYS A 120 -0.96 13.45 -17.80
C LYS A 120 -2.46 13.78 -17.67
N ILE A 121 -3.09 13.44 -16.55
CA ILE A 121 -4.48 13.81 -16.31
C ILE A 121 -4.60 15.34 -16.23
N ASP A 122 -3.70 15.99 -15.49
CA ASP A 122 -3.70 17.46 -15.33
C ASP A 122 -3.48 18.17 -16.69
N GLU A 123 -2.65 17.60 -17.60
CA GLU A 123 -2.47 18.10 -18.96
C GLU A 123 -3.75 18.00 -19.80
N ILE A 124 -4.55 16.93 -19.61
CA ILE A 124 -5.78 16.71 -20.37
C ILE A 124 -6.95 17.53 -19.80
N ASP A 125 -7.10 17.52 -18.49
CA ASP A 125 -8.20 18.18 -17.79
C ASP A 125 -7.75 18.69 -16.40
N GLU A 126 -7.44 19.98 -16.32
CA GLU A 126 -7.03 20.64 -15.06
C GLU A 126 -8.08 20.56 -13.94
N ASN A 127 -9.34 20.31 -14.29
CA ASN A 127 -10.44 20.19 -13.33
C ASN A 127 -10.76 18.75 -12.96
N ALA A 128 -9.98 17.78 -13.44
CA ALA A 128 -10.18 16.39 -13.11
C ALA A 128 -10.02 16.12 -11.61
N PHE A 129 -10.91 15.31 -11.06
CA PHE A 129 -10.86 14.91 -9.66
C PHE A 129 -10.30 13.50 -9.53
N VAL A 130 -9.12 13.37 -8.93
CA VAL A 130 -8.39 12.10 -8.83
C VAL A 130 -8.34 11.64 -7.38
N ILE A 131 -8.92 10.47 -7.10
CA ILE A 131 -8.89 9.82 -5.79
C ILE A 131 -7.90 8.65 -5.86
N VAL A 132 -6.98 8.59 -4.92
CA VAL A 132 -5.97 7.53 -4.84
C VAL A 132 -6.12 6.77 -3.53
N GLY A 133 -6.32 5.46 -3.64
CA GLY A 133 -6.34 4.53 -2.52
C GLY A 133 -5.20 3.52 -2.62
N ASP A 134 -4.89 2.87 -1.50
CA ASP A 134 -3.93 1.76 -1.48
C ASP A 134 -4.61 0.47 -1.92
N ALA A 135 -4.04 -0.20 -2.93
CA ALA A 135 -4.43 -1.54 -3.33
C ALA A 135 -3.35 -2.52 -2.87
N ARG A 136 -3.63 -3.26 -1.79
CA ARG A 136 -2.64 -4.16 -1.16
C ARG A 136 -2.42 -5.45 -1.93
N GLU A 137 -3.49 -6.00 -2.51
CA GLU A 137 -3.46 -7.24 -3.28
C GLU A 137 -4.19 -7.04 -4.60
N VAL A 138 -3.46 -7.16 -5.69
CA VAL A 138 -4.02 -7.10 -7.04
C VAL A 138 -3.55 -8.35 -7.78
N HIS A 139 -4.51 -9.17 -8.21
CA HIS A 139 -4.26 -10.35 -9.02
C HIS A 139 -4.83 -10.11 -10.41
N GLY A 140 -4.03 -10.32 -11.43
CA GLY A 140 -4.46 -10.18 -12.81
C GLY A 140 -3.30 -9.84 -13.74
N GLU A 141 -3.64 -9.75 -15.00
CA GLU A 141 -2.71 -9.40 -16.07
C GLU A 141 -2.05 -8.05 -15.80
N GLY A 142 -0.73 -7.99 -15.89
CA GLY A 142 0.05 -6.78 -15.60
C GLY A 142 0.42 -6.57 -14.12
N PHE A 143 0.01 -7.48 -13.21
CA PHE A 143 0.37 -7.45 -11.78
C PHE A 143 0.95 -8.79 -11.32
N ILE A 144 0.30 -9.49 -10.38
CA ILE A 144 0.76 -10.80 -9.92
C ILE A 144 0.10 -11.88 -10.77
N GLU A 145 0.87 -12.52 -11.63
CA GLU A 145 0.45 -13.74 -12.31
C GLU A 145 0.33 -14.90 -11.32
N LYS A 146 -0.65 -15.79 -11.58
CA LYS A 146 -0.90 -16.99 -10.76
C LYS A 146 0.22 -18.00 -10.86
#